data_66deb3d6a4cbf9ca2ebc95937fa1181e
#
_entry.id   66deb3d6a4cbf9ca2ebc95937fa1181e
#
_cell.length_a   1.000
_cell.length_b   1.000
_cell.length_c   1.000
_cell.angle_alpha   90.00
_cell.angle_beta   90.00
_cell.angle_gamma   90.00
#
_symmetry.space_group_name_H-M   'P 1'
#
loop_
_entity.id
_entity.type
_entity.pdbx_description
1 polymer ?
#
loop_
_entity_poly.entity_id
_entity_poly.type
_entity_poly.pdbx_seq_one_letter_code
_entity_poly.pdbx_strand_id
1 'polypeptide(L)'
;MSFSKEVIESPIKKYISWNGSKGYFYYWDKEAINTETGEEGLEVIMPEKFQVIPLDITKYVGGHNEATNKPIRSNEVRHMGQPLEVKTSAGIHIASGTWKEIGDAVKANGGSFGNNVYCLYLSATPEIVCLKIVGSAMQGLMNAKDKKTASFKIANNQHVLTCGIDSEVFKKGNVLYRVPTFIEKKFPVIDAMSEKQKTLYDAAYDADLVLQAFLDDKFSNKADVAQPAATPISAPPMDLSSNAPLNVPSPAKAPVPSSDNDTDDLPF
;
A
#
# COMPACT_ATOMS: atom_id res chain seq x y z
N MET A 1 4.91 -33.75 -20.98
CA MET A 1 5.82 -32.61 -21.24
C MET A 1 5.35 -31.47 -20.32
N SER A 2 6.13 -31.14 -19.31
CA SER A 2 5.84 -30.00 -18.44
C SER A 2 6.32 -28.73 -19.14
N PHE A 3 5.41 -27.91 -19.63
CA PHE A 3 5.77 -26.58 -20.08
C PHE A 3 6.11 -25.77 -18.82
N SER A 4 7.40 -25.51 -18.59
CA SER A 4 7.81 -24.53 -17.58
C SER A 4 7.20 -23.18 -17.99
N LYS A 5 6.26 -22.66 -17.19
CA LYS A 5 5.69 -21.33 -17.41
C LYS A 5 6.83 -20.33 -17.33
N GLU A 6 7.03 -19.58 -18.38
CA GLU A 6 8.07 -18.55 -18.43
C GLU A 6 7.75 -17.51 -17.35
N VAL A 7 8.64 -17.35 -16.38
CA VAL A 7 8.46 -16.38 -15.29
C VAL A 7 8.76 -15.00 -15.85
N ILE A 8 7.76 -14.14 -15.89
CA ILE A 8 7.94 -12.74 -16.32
C ILE A 8 8.80 -12.02 -15.27
N GLU A 9 9.96 -11.55 -15.69
CA GLU A 9 10.87 -10.78 -14.83
C GLU A 9 10.21 -9.47 -14.39
N SER A 10 10.45 -9.06 -13.14
CA SER A 10 9.91 -7.81 -12.62
C SER A 10 10.47 -6.59 -13.36
N PRO A 11 9.64 -5.77 -13.99
CA PRO A 11 10.11 -4.55 -14.64
C PRO A 11 10.43 -3.42 -13.64
N ILE A 12 10.14 -3.64 -12.35
CA ILE A 12 10.30 -2.62 -11.30
C ILE A 12 11.77 -2.55 -10.90
N LYS A 13 12.40 -1.41 -11.17
CA LYS A 13 13.83 -1.20 -10.88
C LYS A 13 14.07 -0.74 -9.45
N LYS A 14 13.17 0.05 -8.87
CA LYS A 14 13.33 0.61 -7.52
C LYS A 14 12.01 0.60 -6.74
N TYR A 15 12.11 0.33 -5.44
CA TYR A 15 11.02 0.50 -4.48
C TYR A 15 11.32 1.72 -3.61
N ILE A 16 10.66 2.83 -3.90
CA ILE A 16 10.88 4.12 -3.25
C ILE A 16 9.94 4.24 -2.05
N SER A 17 10.50 4.51 -0.88
CA SER A 17 9.79 4.67 0.39
C SER A 17 9.97 6.08 0.93
N TRP A 18 9.06 6.50 1.82
CA TRP A 18 9.16 7.75 2.55
C TRP A 18 9.66 7.51 3.98
N ASN A 19 10.67 8.26 4.39
CA ASN A 19 11.13 8.31 5.77
C ASN A 19 10.49 9.51 6.47
N GLY A 20 9.39 9.27 7.18
CA GLY A 20 8.63 10.35 7.84
C GLY A 20 9.40 11.08 8.94
N SER A 21 10.28 10.40 9.68
CA SER A 21 11.06 11.04 10.74
C SER A 21 12.17 11.95 10.19
N LYS A 22 12.81 11.55 9.11
CA LYS A 22 13.88 12.30 8.46
C LYS A 22 13.38 13.25 7.36
N GLY A 23 12.22 12.97 6.76
CA GLY A 23 11.57 13.83 5.77
C GLY A 23 12.19 13.74 4.38
N TYR A 24 12.50 12.54 3.91
CA TYR A 24 12.97 12.33 2.54
C TYR A 24 12.43 11.02 1.94
N PHE A 25 12.42 10.94 0.62
CA PHE A 25 12.22 9.71 -0.13
C PHE A 25 13.56 8.99 -0.31
N TYR A 26 13.53 7.65 -0.26
CA TYR A 26 14.70 6.81 -0.43
C TYR A 26 14.35 5.46 -1.06
N TYR A 27 15.34 4.80 -1.63
CA TYR A 27 15.25 3.40 -2.01
C TYR A 27 16.50 2.65 -1.52
N TRP A 28 16.39 1.35 -1.44
CA TRP A 28 17.51 0.49 -1.08
C TRP A 28 18.13 -0.07 -2.37
N ASP A 29 19.36 0.30 -2.64
CA ASP A 29 20.14 -0.24 -3.73
C ASP A 29 20.93 -1.46 -3.23
N LYS A 30 20.54 -2.64 -3.71
CA LYS A 30 21.14 -3.92 -3.27
C LYS A 30 22.52 -4.18 -3.89
N GLU A 31 22.79 -3.58 -5.05
CA GLU A 31 24.03 -3.76 -5.79
C GLU A 31 25.11 -2.77 -5.36
N ALA A 32 24.71 -1.68 -4.72
CA ALA A 32 25.66 -0.70 -4.20
C ALA A 32 26.39 -1.27 -2.98
N ILE A 33 27.70 -1.05 -2.93
CA ILE A 33 28.54 -1.40 -1.79
C ILE A 33 28.75 -0.15 -0.93
N ASN A 34 28.46 -0.25 0.36
CA ASN A 34 28.77 0.80 1.31
C ASN A 34 30.30 0.90 1.45
N THR A 35 30.88 2.01 0.98
CA THR A 35 32.33 2.22 0.97
C THR A 35 32.94 2.34 2.36
N GLU A 36 32.13 2.64 3.40
CA GLU A 36 32.61 2.76 4.78
C GLU A 36 32.60 1.43 5.52
N THR A 37 31.56 0.59 5.28
CA THR A 37 31.41 -0.69 6.00
C THR A 37 31.77 -1.91 5.16
N GLY A 38 31.87 -1.77 3.84
CA GLY A 38 32.06 -2.89 2.91
C GLY A 38 30.83 -3.79 2.75
N GLU A 39 29.69 -3.43 3.33
CA GLU A 39 28.44 -4.22 3.26
C GLU A 39 27.71 -3.97 1.95
N GLU A 40 27.07 -5.02 1.44
CA GLU A 40 26.18 -4.93 0.28
C GLU A 40 24.86 -4.24 0.66
N GLY A 41 24.44 -3.33 -0.18
CA GLY A 41 23.20 -2.57 -0.04
C GLY A 41 23.41 -1.20 0.60
N LEU A 42 22.84 -0.19 -0.02
CA LEU A 42 22.93 1.20 0.41
C LEU A 42 21.56 1.88 0.34
N GLU A 43 21.23 2.67 1.39
CA GLU A 43 20.10 3.59 1.34
C GLU A 43 20.47 4.79 0.44
N VAL A 44 19.80 4.92 -0.70
CA VAL A 44 19.99 6.03 -1.64
C VAL A 44 18.86 7.02 -1.47
N ILE A 45 19.19 8.26 -1.12
CA ILE A 45 18.22 9.34 -0.96
C ILE A 45 17.85 9.88 -2.33
N MET A 46 16.52 10.00 -2.57
CA MET A 46 15.99 10.61 -3.78
C MET A 46 16.21 12.13 -3.78
N PRO A 47 16.23 12.77 -4.96
CA PRO A 47 16.23 14.23 -5.04
C PRO A 47 15.05 14.84 -4.26
N GLU A 48 15.22 16.04 -3.71
CA GLU A 48 14.17 16.74 -2.95
C GLU A 48 12.87 16.93 -3.75
N LYS A 49 12.99 17.02 -5.08
CA LYS A 49 11.87 17.04 -6.01
C LYS A 49 12.17 16.12 -7.18
N PHE A 50 11.22 15.25 -7.49
CA PHE A 50 11.29 14.37 -8.64
C PHE A 50 9.90 14.16 -9.25
N GLN A 51 9.84 13.74 -10.49
CA GLN A 51 8.60 13.57 -11.24
C GLN A 51 8.39 12.12 -11.63
N VAL A 52 7.14 11.69 -11.53
CA VAL A 52 6.70 10.37 -11.95
C VAL A 52 5.39 10.48 -12.73
N ILE A 53 5.14 9.52 -13.62
CA ILE A 53 3.82 9.31 -14.22
C ILE A 53 3.24 8.05 -13.57
N PRO A 54 2.17 8.16 -12.78
CA PRO A 54 1.50 7.00 -12.21
C PRO A 54 0.91 6.11 -13.30
N LEU A 55 1.11 4.79 -13.18
CA LEU A 55 0.64 3.76 -14.10
C LEU A 55 -0.46 2.91 -13.49
N ASP A 56 -0.24 2.38 -12.27
CA ASP A 56 -1.21 1.54 -11.57
C ASP A 56 -1.07 1.66 -10.05
N ILE A 57 -2.11 1.23 -9.32
CA ILE A 57 -2.11 1.17 -7.84
C ILE A 57 -2.60 -0.17 -7.34
N THR A 58 -1.83 -0.77 -6.47
CA THR A 58 -2.23 -1.92 -5.68
C THR A 58 -2.23 -1.60 -4.18
N LYS A 59 -2.77 -2.51 -3.39
CA LYS A 59 -2.94 -2.34 -1.94
C LYS A 59 -2.09 -3.35 -1.19
N TYR A 60 -1.56 -2.94 -0.04
CA TYR A 60 -0.80 -3.81 0.84
C TYR A 60 -0.89 -3.33 2.31
N VAL A 61 -0.33 -4.11 3.21
CA VAL A 61 -0.08 -3.70 4.59
C VAL A 61 1.42 -3.67 4.82
N GLY A 62 1.90 -2.57 5.38
CA GLY A 62 3.26 -2.40 5.83
C GLY A 62 3.29 -1.82 7.24
N GLY A 63 4.44 -1.83 7.89
CA GLY A 63 4.61 -1.27 9.21
C GLY A 63 5.77 -1.91 9.95
N HIS A 64 5.81 -1.65 11.25
CA HIS A 64 6.83 -2.18 12.14
C HIS A 64 6.18 -2.65 13.44
N ASN A 65 6.42 -3.89 13.82
CA ASN A 65 5.96 -4.42 15.09
C ASN A 65 7.01 -4.10 16.17
N GLU A 66 6.66 -3.18 17.08
CA GLU A 66 7.58 -2.72 18.15
C GLU A 66 7.92 -3.83 19.12
N ALA A 67 6.98 -4.71 19.45
CA ALA A 67 7.20 -5.79 20.42
C ALA A 67 8.22 -6.83 19.95
N THR A 68 8.25 -7.11 18.64
CA THR A 68 9.18 -8.07 18.04
C THR A 68 10.36 -7.40 17.34
N ASN A 69 10.34 -6.09 17.22
CA ASN A 69 11.28 -5.28 16.43
C ASN A 69 11.43 -5.80 14.97
N LYS A 70 10.32 -6.18 14.34
CA LYS A 70 10.31 -6.75 12.99
C LYS A 70 9.36 -5.98 12.07
N PRO A 71 9.74 -5.79 10.80
CA PRO A 71 8.84 -5.26 9.78
C PRO A 71 7.60 -6.13 9.61
N ILE A 72 6.45 -5.47 9.38
CA ILE A 72 5.18 -6.10 9.01
C ILE A 72 5.02 -6.02 7.50
N ARG A 73 4.53 -7.10 6.90
CA ARG A 73 4.28 -7.19 5.45
C ARG A 73 3.04 -8.02 5.19
N SER A 74 2.33 -7.68 4.11
CA SER A 74 1.27 -8.53 3.56
C SER A 74 1.58 -8.94 2.11
N ASN A 75 0.76 -9.85 1.60
CA ASN A 75 0.57 -9.96 0.16
C ASN A 75 0.05 -8.64 -0.39
N GLU A 76 0.19 -8.46 -1.68
CA GLU A 76 -0.34 -7.34 -2.44
C GLU A 76 -1.65 -7.76 -3.10
N VAL A 77 -2.62 -6.83 -3.16
CA VAL A 77 -3.93 -7.06 -3.75
C VAL A 77 -4.34 -5.88 -4.65
N ARG A 78 -5.18 -6.12 -5.66
CA ARG A 78 -5.67 -5.06 -6.54
C ARG A 78 -6.77 -4.22 -5.89
N HIS A 79 -7.63 -4.83 -5.07
CA HIS A 79 -8.81 -4.18 -4.47
C HIS A 79 -8.86 -4.42 -2.97
N MET A 80 -9.40 -3.45 -2.22
CA MET A 80 -9.55 -3.53 -0.76
C MET A 80 -10.47 -4.67 -0.27
N GLY A 81 -11.34 -5.17 -1.12
CA GLY A 81 -12.21 -6.32 -0.82
C GLY A 81 -11.52 -7.68 -0.93
N GLN A 82 -10.28 -7.73 -1.41
CA GLN A 82 -9.52 -8.97 -1.49
C GLN A 82 -8.82 -9.26 -0.15
N PRO A 83 -8.66 -10.54 0.23
CA PRO A 83 -8.03 -10.91 1.48
C PRO A 83 -6.54 -10.59 1.49
N LEU A 84 -6.11 -10.00 2.59
CA LEU A 84 -4.71 -9.77 2.93
C LEU A 84 -4.25 -10.85 3.90
N GLU A 85 -3.04 -11.33 3.74
CA GLU A 85 -2.35 -12.17 4.70
C GLU A 85 -1.19 -11.37 5.29
N VAL A 86 -1.31 -11.00 6.55
CA VAL A 86 -0.37 -10.10 7.24
C VAL A 86 0.54 -10.89 8.16
N LYS A 87 1.85 -10.72 7.97
CA LYS A 87 2.92 -11.41 8.74
C LYS A 87 4.02 -10.43 9.10
N THR A 88 4.79 -10.77 10.13
CA THR A 88 6.10 -10.14 10.34
C THR A 88 7.11 -10.67 9.33
N SER A 89 8.25 -9.98 9.14
CA SER A 89 9.34 -10.48 8.30
C SER A 89 9.96 -11.79 8.80
N ALA A 90 9.73 -12.16 10.06
CA ALA A 90 10.11 -13.46 10.63
C ALA A 90 9.08 -14.57 10.34
N GLY A 91 8.02 -14.28 9.56
CA GLY A 91 6.99 -15.25 9.22
C GLY A 91 5.87 -15.42 10.26
N ILE A 92 5.89 -14.67 11.36
CA ILE A 92 4.85 -14.74 12.39
C ILE A 92 3.56 -14.14 11.81
N HIS A 93 2.50 -14.96 11.76
CA HIS A 93 1.18 -14.55 11.29
C HIS A 93 0.55 -13.55 12.27
N ILE A 94 -0.02 -12.47 11.73
CA ILE A 94 -0.73 -11.42 12.49
C ILE A 94 -2.24 -11.53 12.26
N ALA A 95 -2.67 -11.51 10.99
CA ALA A 95 -4.08 -11.59 10.64
C ALA A 95 -4.26 -11.97 9.17
N SER A 96 -5.43 -12.54 8.82
CA SER A 96 -5.84 -12.80 7.44
C SER A 96 -7.31 -12.42 7.25
N GLY A 97 -7.63 -11.74 6.16
CA GLY A 97 -8.97 -11.27 5.82
C GLY A 97 -8.93 -9.96 5.02
N THR A 98 -10.09 -9.40 4.74
CA THR A 98 -10.19 -8.08 4.12
C THR A 98 -9.72 -7.00 5.12
N TRP A 99 -9.28 -5.85 4.61
CA TRP A 99 -8.86 -4.75 5.49
C TRP A 99 -9.92 -4.35 6.53
N LYS A 100 -11.20 -4.40 6.14
CA LYS A 100 -12.32 -4.10 7.04
C LYS A 100 -12.38 -5.07 8.24
N GLU A 101 -12.02 -6.32 8.04
CA GLU A 101 -12.06 -7.36 9.07
C GLU A 101 -10.83 -7.35 9.97
N ILE A 102 -9.66 -7.10 9.40
CA ILE A 102 -8.38 -7.27 10.11
C ILE A 102 -7.71 -5.97 10.54
N GLY A 103 -8.22 -4.82 10.09
CA GLY A 103 -7.54 -3.53 10.25
C GLY A 103 -7.17 -3.19 11.68
N ASP A 104 -8.04 -3.46 12.64
CA ASP A 104 -7.78 -3.17 14.06
C ASP A 104 -6.70 -4.08 14.66
N ALA A 105 -6.72 -5.37 14.34
CA ALA A 105 -5.67 -6.30 14.75
C ALA A 105 -4.31 -5.92 14.15
N VAL A 106 -4.29 -5.50 12.90
CA VAL A 106 -3.08 -5.05 12.20
C VAL A 106 -2.53 -3.77 12.84
N LYS A 107 -3.39 -2.77 13.10
CA LYS A 107 -2.99 -1.51 13.75
C LYS A 107 -2.46 -1.74 15.16
N ALA A 108 -3.09 -2.61 15.95
CA ALA A 108 -2.63 -2.99 17.28
C ALA A 108 -1.22 -3.60 17.27
N ASN A 109 -0.80 -4.17 16.15
CA ASN A 109 0.54 -4.72 15.96
C ASN A 109 1.51 -3.74 15.27
N GLY A 110 1.13 -2.48 15.05
CA GLY A 110 1.97 -1.47 14.40
C GLY A 110 1.94 -1.50 12.87
N GLY A 111 1.00 -2.24 12.28
CA GLY A 111 0.78 -2.26 10.84
C GLY A 111 -0.14 -1.13 10.37
N SER A 112 0.03 -0.73 9.12
CA SER A 112 -0.77 0.29 8.47
C SER A 112 -1.10 -0.11 7.06
N PHE A 113 -2.27 0.29 6.59
CA PHE A 113 -2.67 0.14 5.20
C PHE A 113 -1.83 1.05 4.30
N GLY A 114 -1.44 0.56 3.14
CA GLY A 114 -0.62 1.27 2.18
C GLY A 114 -1.02 1.03 0.73
N ASN A 115 -0.50 1.87 -0.13
CA ASN A 115 -0.59 1.73 -1.58
C ASN A 115 0.80 1.53 -2.16
N ASN A 116 0.94 0.57 -3.08
CA ASN A 116 2.02 0.55 -4.04
C ASN A 116 1.55 1.32 -5.27
N VAL A 117 2.16 2.45 -5.53
CA VAL A 117 1.88 3.26 -6.72
C VAL A 117 3.00 2.98 -7.72
N TYR A 118 2.68 2.22 -8.75
CA TYR A 118 3.61 1.94 -9.84
C TYR A 118 3.68 3.14 -10.77
N CYS A 119 4.87 3.57 -11.10
CA CYS A 119 5.10 4.80 -11.84
C CYS A 119 6.22 4.65 -12.86
N LEU A 120 6.15 5.44 -13.92
CA LEU A 120 7.33 5.75 -14.72
C LEU A 120 8.06 6.93 -14.07
N TYR A 121 9.28 6.71 -13.60
CA TYR A 121 10.15 7.75 -13.03
C TYR A 121 10.82 8.54 -14.15
N LEU A 122 10.65 9.86 -14.13
CA LEU A 122 11.15 10.76 -15.17
C LEU A 122 12.59 11.21 -14.85
N SER A 123 13.52 10.28 -14.90
CA SER A 123 14.97 10.54 -14.85
C SER A 123 15.56 10.75 -16.25
N ALA A 124 16.88 10.87 -16.36
CA ALA A 124 17.57 10.91 -17.65
C ALA A 124 17.27 9.65 -18.50
N THR A 125 17.13 8.49 -17.84
CA THR A 125 16.64 7.26 -18.43
C THR A 125 15.38 6.87 -17.68
N PRO A 126 14.17 7.00 -18.28
CA PRO A 126 12.93 6.66 -17.64
C PRO A 126 12.88 5.18 -17.25
N GLU A 127 12.41 4.88 -16.03
CA GLU A 127 12.36 3.51 -15.51
C GLU A 127 11.09 3.28 -14.67
N ILE A 128 10.58 2.04 -14.65
CA ILE A 128 9.43 1.68 -13.83
C ILE A 128 9.88 1.54 -12.37
N VAL A 129 9.23 2.29 -11.49
CA VAL A 129 9.46 2.28 -10.05
C VAL A 129 8.17 2.04 -9.28
N CYS A 130 8.28 1.65 -8.02
CA CYS A 130 7.13 1.53 -7.12
C CYS A 130 7.30 2.49 -5.95
N LEU A 131 6.40 3.47 -5.82
CA LEU A 131 6.30 4.32 -4.63
C LEU A 131 5.50 3.58 -3.57
N LYS A 132 6.12 3.28 -2.44
CA LYS A 132 5.45 2.69 -1.26
C LYS A 132 4.86 3.79 -0.41
N ILE A 133 3.55 3.99 -0.54
CA ILE A 133 2.81 5.04 0.15
C ILE A 133 2.11 4.44 1.37
N VAL A 134 2.65 4.70 2.55
CA VAL A 134 2.13 4.23 3.85
C VAL A 134 2.36 5.29 4.92
N GLY A 135 1.54 5.30 5.98
CA GLY A 135 1.69 6.24 7.09
C GLY A 135 1.58 7.71 6.66
N SER A 136 2.55 8.54 7.05
CA SER A 136 2.55 9.98 6.72
C SER A 136 2.63 10.26 5.22
N ALA A 137 3.21 9.36 4.42
CA ALA A 137 3.17 9.49 2.97
C ALA A 137 1.74 9.35 2.40
N MET A 138 0.90 8.51 3.02
CA MET A 138 -0.51 8.42 2.65
C MET A 138 -1.25 9.74 2.88
N GLN A 139 -0.99 10.40 4.00
CA GLN A 139 -1.56 11.72 4.29
C GLN A 139 -1.19 12.74 3.22
N GLY A 140 0.10 12.80 2.81
CA GLY A 140 0.56 13.68 1.73
C GLY A 140 -0.15 13.40 0.41
N LEU A 141 -0.29 12.12 0.04
CA LEU A 141 -1.00 11.72 -1.16
C LEU A 141 -2.49 12.07 -1.11
N MET A 142 -3.14 11.92 0.05
CA MET A 142 -4.56 12.28 0.24
C MET A 142 -4.76 13.80 0.22
N ASN A 143 -3.82 14.59 0.75
CA ASN A 143 -3.86 16.04 0.69
C ASN A 143 -3.75 16.59 -0.74
N ALA A 144 -3.00 15.89 -1.61
CA ALA A 144 -2.86 16.26 -3.01
C ALA A 144 -4.12 15.99 -3.84
N LYS A 145 -4.99 15.10 -3.36
CA LYS A 145 -6.28 14.84 -4.02
C LYS A 145 -7.19 16.04 -3.83
N ASP A 146 -7.65 16.62 -4.92
CA ASP A 146 -8.81 17.49 -4.87
C ASP A 146 -9.96 16.71 -4.23
N LYS A 147 -10.53 17.23 -3.14
CA LYS A 147 -11.62 16.59 -2.36
C LYS A 147 -12.83 16.19 -3.21
N LYS A 148 -12.92 16.70 -4.44
CA LYS A 148 -13.99 16.41 -5.40
C LYS A 148 -13.73 15.19 -6.28
N THR A 149 -12.51 14.71 -6.42
CA THR A 149 -12.15 13.53 -7.19
C THR A 149 -11.73 12.39 -6.26
N ALA A 150 -12.70 11.77 -5.60
CA ALA A 150 -12.51 10.62 -4.70
C ALA A 150 -11.90 9.38 -5.39
N SER A 151 -11.72 9.40 -6.69
CA SER A 151 -11.01 8.36 -7.42
C SER A 151 -9.74 8.95 -8.01
N PHE A 152 -8.60 8.59 -7.44
CA PHE A 152 -7.38 8.50 -8.21
C PHE A 152 -7.67 7.48 -9.33
N LYS A 153 -8.25 7.94 -10.40
CA LYS A 153 -8.11 7.25 -11.68
C LYS A 153 -6.71 7.57 -12.18
N ILE A 154 -5.73 7.01 -11.48
CA ILE A 154 -4.33 6.99 -11.90
C ILE A 154 -4.18 6.19 -13.19
N ALA A 155 -5.10 5.32 -13.46
CA ALA A 155 -5.17 4.64 -14.72
C ALA A 155 -5.44 5.67 -15.82
N ASN A 156 -4.43 6.04 -16.53
CA ASN A 156 -4.49 6.46 -17.93
C ASN A 156 -3.25 7.25 -18.38
N ASN A 157 -2.12 7.19 -17.65
CA ASN A 157 -0.89 7.88 -18.09
C ASN A 157 -1.07 9.40 -18.33
N GLN A 158 -2.16 9.99 -17.79
CA GLN A 158 -2.58 11.35 -18.10
C GLN A 158 -2.04 12.39 -17.13
N HIS A 159 -1.35 11.97 -16.09
CA HIS A 159 -0.92 12.87 -15.02
C HIS A 159 0.55 12.72 -14.72
N VAL A 160 1.23 13.84 -14.58
CA VAL A 160 2.56 13.90 -13.97
C VAL A 160 2.39 14.25 -12.51
N LEU A 161 2.98 13.46 -11.63
CA LEU A 161 3.01 13.70 -10.20
C LEU A 161 4.41 14.19 -9.82
N THR A 162 4.51 15.40 -9.28
CA THR A 162 5.74 15.91 -8.69
C THR A 162 5.75 15.56 -7.22
N CYS A 163 6.64 14.66 -6.84
CA CYS A 163 6.92 14.29 -5.45
C CYS A 163 7.92 15.27 -4.86
N GLY A 164 7.65 15.74 -3.65
CA GLY A 164 8.49 16.73 -2.99
C GLY A 164 8.55 16.54 -1.48
N ILE A 165 9.38 17.38 -0.84
CA ILE A 165 9.57 17.42 0.60
C ILE A 165 8.89 18.68 1.10
N ASP A 166 8.08 18.57 2.18
CA ASP A 166 7.58 19.72 2.93
C ASP A 166 8.50 20.01 4.11
N SER A 167 8.69 21.28 4.39
CA SER A 167 9.43 21.74 5.57
C SER A 167 8.61 21.64 6.85
N GLU A 168 7.29 21.50 6.75
CA GLU A 168 6.40 21.44 7.90
C GLU A 168 6.61 20.15 8.70
N VAL A 169 6.69 20.30 10.02
CA VAL A 169 6.88 19.20 10.97
C VAL A 169 5.61 19.01 11.78
N PHE A 170 5.05 17.83 11.70
CA PHE A 170 3.87 17.41 12.44
C PHE A 170 4.25 16.64 13.71
N LYS A 171 3.35 16.62 14.70
CA LYS A 171 3.54 15.88 15.94
C LYS A 171 2.34 15.00 16.23
N LYS A 172 2.63 13.71 16.55
CA LYS A 172 1.62 12.78 17.06
C LYS A 172 2.15 12.13 18.33
N GLY A 173 1.57 12.46 19.48
CA GLY A 173 2.15 12.08 20.77
C GLY A 173 3.55 12.68 20.93
N ASN A 174 4.55 11.83 21.14
CA ASN A 174 5.96 12.22 21.26
C ASN A 174 6.73 12.09 19.93
N VAL A 175 6.09 11.64 18.86
CA VAL A 175 6.75 11.42 17.58
C VAL A 175 6.59 12.64 16.69
N LEU A 176 7.72 13.17 16.21
CA LEU A 176 7.77 14.19 15.18
C LEU A 176 7.88 13.51 13.81
N TYR A 177 7.11 13.99 12.84
CA TYR A 177 7.17 13.45 11.48
C TYR A 177 6.90 14.53 10.44
N ARG A 178 7.29 14.25 9.21
CA ARG A 178 7.03 15.08 8.03
C ARG A 178 6.13 14.34 7.05
N VAL A 179 5.43 15.10 6.25
CA VAL A 179 4.50 14.62 5.23
C VAL A 179 5.06 15.04 3.87
N PRO A 180 5.19 14.12 2.89
CA PRO A 180 5.65 14.51 1.56
C PRO A 180 4.58 15.30 0.82
N THR A 181 4.99 16.12 -0.12
CA THR A 181 4.08 16.81 -1.05
C THR A 181 3.96 16.05 -2.35
N PHE A 182 2.75 16.05 -2.91
CA PHE A 182 2.45 15.51 -4.22
C PHE A 182 1.68 16.56 -5.01
N ILE A 183 2.25 17.05 -6.10
CA ILE A 183 1.62 18.06 -6.95
C ILE A 183 1.29 17.39 -8.27
N GLU A 184 0.00 17.33 -8.57
CA GLU A 184 -0.54 16.73 -9.78
C GLU A 184 -0.63 17.76 -10.91
N LYS A 185 -0.21 17.37 -12.10
CA LYS A 185 -0.39 18.13 -13.32
C LYS A 185 -0.90 17.21 -14.41
N LYS A 186 -2.10 17.49 -14.92
CA LYS A 186 -2.69 16.74 -16.01
C LYS A 186 -2.01 17.09 -17.33
N PHE A 187 -1.75 16.09 -18.18
CA PHE A 187 -1.39 16.35 -19.58
C PHE A 187 -2.54 17.03 -20.31
N PRO A 188 -2.25 17.92 -21.30
CA PRO A 188 -3.27 18.41 -22.20
C PRO A 188 -3.85 17.29 -23.06
N VAL A 189 -4.90 17.54 -23.80
CA VAL A 189 -5.40 16.59 -24.80
C VAL A 189 -4.30 16.34 -25.86
N ILE A 190 -4.28 15.15 -26.44
CA ILE A 190 -3.17 14.68 -27.31
C ILE A 190 -2.84 15.68 -28.41
N ASP A 191 -3.86 16.27 -29.06
CA ASP A 191 -3.67 17.25 -30.15
C ASP A 191 -3.04 18.56 -29.68
N ALA A 192 -3.12 18.86 -28.37
CA ALA A 192 -2.53 20.07 -27.79
C ALA A 192 -1.20 19.78 -27.04
N MET A 193 -0.70 18.54 -27.09
CA MET A 193 0.59 18.18 -26.50
C MET A 193 1.76 18.70 -27.35
N SER A 194 2.79 19.20 -26.66
CA SER A 194 4.10 19.41 -27.30
C SER A 194 4.75 18.05 -27.62
N GLU A 195 5.71 18.03 -28.53
CA GLU A 195 6.44 16.80 -28.90
C GLU A 195 7.07 16.12 -27.68
N LYS A 196 7.64 16.90 -26.75
CA LYS A 196 8.17 16.35 -25.50
C LYS A 196 7.10 15.68 -24.64
N GLN A 197 5.89 16.24 -24.59
CA GLN A 197 4.79 15.64 -23.82
C GLN A 197 4.26 14.38 -24.49
N LYS A 198 4.20 14.33 -25.81
CA LYS A 198 3.84 13.13 -26.58
C LYS A 198 4.85 12.01 -26.31
N THR A 199 6.15 12.29 -26.41
CA THR A 199 7.21 11.31 -26.11
C THR A 199 7.09 10.74 -24.70
N LEU A 200 6.80 11.59 -23.70
CA LEU A 200 6.60 11.11 -22.33
C LEU A 200 5.31 10.30 -22.17
N TYR A 201 4.25 10.68 -22.86
CA TYR A 201 2.99 9.97 -22.86
C TYR A 201 3.14 8.57 -23.49
N ASP A 202 3.80 8.49 -24.64
CA ASP A 202 4.07 7.22 -25.33
C ASP A 202 4.96 6.32 -24.48
N ALA A 203 6.02 6.85 -23.88
CA ALA A 203 6.88 6.10 -22.97
C ALA A 203 6.11 5.57 -21.73
N ALA A 204 5.16 6.33 -21.21
CA ALA A 204 4.32 5.90 -20.10
C ALA A 204 3.31 4.82 -20.54
N TYR A 205 2.78 4.91 -21.75
CA TYR A 205 1.91 3.90 -22.33
C TYR A 205 2.63 2.56 -22.50
N ASP A 206 3.84 2.58 -23.08
CA ASP A 206 4.66 1.38 -23.26
C ASP A 206 5.05 0.76 -21.90
N ALA A 207 5.42 1.60 -20.93
CA ALA A 207 5.74 1.15 -19.58
C ALA A 207 4.52 0.52 -18.89
N ASP A 208 3.32 1.05 -19.10
CA ASP A 208 2.07 0.49 -18.56
C ASP A 208 1.78 -0.90 -19.15
N LEU A 209 1.93 -1.09 -20.45
CA LEU A 209 1.76 -2.40 -21.09
C LEU A 209 2.68 -3.48 -20.45
N VAL A 210 3.95 -3.14 -20.26
CA VAL A 210 4.93 -4.04 -19.62
C VAL A 210 4.54 -4.32 -18.16
N LEU A 211 4.13 -3.29 -17.43
CA LEU A 211 3.70 -3.41 -16.04
C LEU A 211 2.45 -4.29 -15.91
N GLN A 212 1.43 -4.07 -16.75
CA GLN A 212 0.19 -4.86 -16.68
C GLN A 212 0.44 -6.34 -16.96
N ALA A 213 1.26 -6.67 -17.96
CA ALA A 213 1.65 -8.07 -18.21
C ALA A 213 2.29 -8.72 -16.97
N PHE A 214 3.20 -8.00 -16.29
CA PHE A 214 3.82 -8.47 -15.05
C PHE A 214 2.81 -8.62 -13.91
N LEU A 215 1.93 -7.64 -13.71
CA LEU A 215 0.94 -7.67 -12.62
C LEU A 215 -0.10 -8.77 -12.86
N ASP A 216 -0.52 -9.01 -14.09
CA ASP A 216 -1.45 -10.07 -14.43
C ASP A 216 -0.85 -11.45 -14.16
N ASP A 217 0.41 -11.69 -14.53
CA ASP A 217 1.10 -12.93 -14.14
C ASP A 217 1.22 -13.06 -12.62
N LYS A 218 1.65 -12.02 -11.94
CA LYS A 218 1.80 -11.97 -10.47
C LYS A 218 0.51 -12.29 -9.72
N PHE A 219 -0.64 -11.81 -10.18
CA PHE A 219 -1.93 -12.02 -9.53
C PHE A 219 -2.63 -13.31 -9.99
N SER A 220 -2.43 -13.77 -11.21
CA SER A 220 -2.96 -15.06 -11.71
C SER A 220 -2.34 -16.24 -10.99
N ASN A 221 -1.03 -16.22 -10.76
CA ASN A 221 -0.31 -17.29 -10.08
C ASN A 221 -0.66 -17.42 -8.59
N LYS A 222 -1.28 -16.38 -7.97
CA LYS A 222 -1.73 -16.44 -6.58
C LYS A 222 -3.16 -16.95 -6.40
N ALA A 223 -3.99 -16.92 -7.44
CA ALA A 223 -5.34 -17.44 -7.38
C ALA A 223 -5.35 -18.98 -7.21
N ASP A 224 -4.37 -19.67 -7.75
CA ASP A 224 -4.29 -21.13 -7.67
C ASP A 224 -3.79 -21.65 -6.29
N VAL A 225 -3.21 -20.80 -5.45
CA VAL A 225 -2.67 -21.18 -4.12
C VAL A 225 -3.65 -20.89 -2.97
N ALA A 226 -4.70 -20.10 -3.20
CA ALA A 226 -5.58 -19.56 -2.16
C ALA A 226 -6.95 -20.25 -2.05
N GLN A 227 -7.04 -21.54 -2.34
CA GLN A 227 -8.19 -22.33 -1.92
C GLN A 227 -7.79 -23.26 -0.76
N PRO A 228 -7.92 -22.84 0.52
CA PRO A 228 -7.91 -23.82 1.60
C PRO A 228 -9.13 -24.72 1.35
N ALA A 229 -8.86 -26.01 1.15
CA ALA A 229 -9.90 -27.03 1.15
C ALA A 229 -10.75 -26.79 2.41
N ALA A 230 -12.02 -26.46 2.22
CA ALA A 230 -12.99 -26.43 3.29
C ALA A 230 -13.05 -27.85 3.87
N THR A 231 -12.36 -28.06 4.96
CA THR A 231 -12.53 -29.26 5.79
C THR A 231 -13.97 -29.18 6.32
N PRO A 232 -14.84 -30.15 6.02
CA PRO A 232 -16.18 -30.18 6.61
C PRO A 232 -15.99 -30.35 8.12
N ILE A 233 -16.38 -29.33 8.87
CA ILE A 233 -16.48 -29.41 10.32
C ILE A 233 -17.62 -30.39 10.60
N SER A 234 -17.25 -31.63 10.93
CA SER A 234 -18.17 -32.60 11.48
C SER A 234 -18.66 -32.05 12.83
N ALA A 235 -19.89 -31.57 12.87
CA ALA A 235 -20.51 -31.15 14.11
C ALA A 235 -20.57 -32.36 15.09
N PRO A 236 -20.17 -32.19 16.35
CA PRO A 236 -20.37 -33.24 17.35
C PRO A 236 -21.90 -33.42 17.61
N PRO A 237 -22.36 -34.64 17.90
CA PRO A 237 -23.78 -34.89 18.16
C PRO A 237 -24.23 -34.12 19.41
N MET A 238 -25.28 -33.33 19.25
CA MET A 238 -25.96 -32.70 20.41
C MET A 238 -26.63 -33.76 21.27
N ASP A 239 -26.17 -33.85 22.50
CA ASP A 239 -26.84 -34.60 23.54
C ASP A 239 -28.01 -33.75 24.09
N LEU A 240 -29.26 -34.18 23.79
CA LEU A 240 -30.49 -33.53 24.20
C LEU A 240 -30.95 -34.17 25.53
N SER A 241 -30.30 -33.82 26.66
CA SER A 241 -30.95 -34.05 27.97
C SER A 241 -30.29 -33.21 29.06
N SER A 242 -30.85 -32.07 29.35
CA SER A 242 -31.04 -31.59 30.75
C SER A 242 -31.93 -30.33 30.75
N ASN A 243 -33.19 -30.51 31.11
CA ASN A 243 -34.08 -29.47 31.58
C ASN A 243 -33.62 -28.94 32.93
N ALA A 244 -33.18 -27.68 33.00
CA ALA A 244 -33.17 -26.91 34.24
C ALA A 244 -33.56 -25.46 33.92
N PRO A 245 -34.51 -24.85 34.65
CA PRO A 245 -34.93 -23.48 34.40
C PRO A 245 -33.91 -22.50 34.97
N LEU A 246 -33.30 -21.69 34.10
CA LEU A 246 -32.47 -20.56 34.48
C LEU A 246 -33.31 -19.32 34.74
N ASN A 247 -33.31 -18.89 35.98
CA ASN A 247 -33.86 -17.64 36.47
C ASN A 247 -33.01 -16.48 35.92
N VAL A 248 -33.58 -15.67 35.02
CA VAL A 248 -32.91 -14.49 34.45
C VAL A 248 -33.37 -13.25 35.22
N PRO A 249 -32.50 -12.53 35.90
CA PRO A 249 -32.85 -11.20 36.43
C PRO A 249 -32.89 -10.16 35.31
N SER A 250 -33.95 -9.34 35.31
CA SER A 250 -34.21 -8.24 34.34
C SER A 250 -33.08 -7.21 34.38
N PRO A 251 -32.54 -6.77 33.24
CA PRO A 251 -31.54 -5.72 33.21
C PRO A 251 -32.16 -4.34 33.43
N ALA A 252 -31.56 -3.57 34.31
CA ALA A 252 -31.87 -2.19 34.58
C ALA A 252 -31.60 -1.31 33.34
N LYS A 253 -32.54 -0.39 33.10
CA LYS A 253 -32.54 0.59 32.01
C LYS A 253 -31.37 1.57 32.18
N ALA A 254 -30.39 1.55 31.29
CA ALA A 254 -29.35 2.56 31.21
C ALA A 254 -29.85 3.78 30.42
N PRO A 255 -29.38 5.00 30.75
CA PRO A 255 -29.83 6.24 30.10
C PRO A 255 -29.27 6.37 28.69
N VAL A 256 -30.10 6.90 27.80
CA VAL A 256 -29.78 7.21 26.40
C VAL A 256 -28.82 8.40 26.38
N PRO A 257 -27.65 8.34 25.74
CA PRO A 257 -26.90 9.52 25.40
C PRO A 257 -27.46 10.14 24.10
N SER A 258 -27.61 11.47 24.15
CA SER A 258 -28.04 12.31 23.06
C SER A 258 -27.06 12.25 21.89
N SER A 259 -27.64 12.24 20.69
CA SER A 259 -26.99 12.38 19.40
C SER A 259 -26.27 13.72 19.29
N ASP A 260 -24.97 13.70 19.06
CA ASP A 260 -24.27 14.80 18.40
C ASP A 260 -23.15 14.27 17.51
N ASN A 261 -23.31 14.58 16.24
CA ASN A 261 -22.30 14.73 15.18
C ASN A 261 -21.36 13.57 14.88
N ASP A 262 -21.83 12.75 13.94
CA ASP A 262 -21.00 11.98 13.02
C ASP A 262 -20.08 12.92 12.22
N THR A 263 -18.85 13.06 12.67
CA THR A 263 -17.73 13.39 11.82
C THR A 263 -17.11 12.07 11.41
N ASP A 264 -17.19 11.76 10.12
CA ASP A 264 -16.51 10.66 9.45
C ASP A 264 -15.00 10.72 9.76
N ASP A 265 -14.60 10.06 10.84
CA ASP A 265 -13.21 9.78 11.14
C ASP A 265 -12.75 8.64 10.23
N LEU A 266 -12.14 9.02 9.10
CA LEU A 266 -11.33 8.09 8.33
C LEU A 266 -10.14 7.65 9.20
N PRO A 267 -9.95 6.35 9.43
CA PRO A 267 -8.87 5.86 10.27
C PRO A 267 -7.54 6.03 9.53
N PHE A 268 -6.69 6.85 10.06
CA PHE A 268 -5.28 6.96 9.72
C PHE A 268 -4.46 5.89 10.49
#